data_80bc51f8dba391c89d119ff3d007cddf
#
_entry.id   80bc51f8dba391c89d119ff3d007cddf
#
_cell.length_a   1.000
_cell.length_b   1.000
_cell.length_c   1.000
_cell.angle_alpha   90.00
_cell.angle_beta   90.00
_cell.angle_gamma   90.00
#
_symmetry.space_group_name_H-M   'P 1'
#
loop_
_entity.id
_entity.type
_entity.pdbx_description
1 polymer ?
#
loop_
_entity_poly.entity_id
_entity_poly.type
_entity_poly.pdbx_seq_one_letter_code
_entity_poly.pdbx_strand_id
1 'polypeptide(L)'
;PYDYASAMVSTEGKFEQAFGRYEVRAKLPKAPGWWSAFWLFSNTVHNVDGSGRDGTEVDIMETFGWTDKVNHALHWDGYGEAHQWSVFASMRPGIRRGWHTYTLEWFPDKYIFYVDGQETWRTSAGGVSQAPLWVKLSGEIDTTDGAANIWWANKPDPRKFPDKFVVDWVRV
;
A
#
# COMPACT_ATOMS: atom_id res chain seq x y z
N PRO A 1 4.50 -20.53 19.31
CA PRO A 1 5.50 -19.52 18.94
C PRO A 1 5.25 -19.06 17.50
N TYR A 2 5.54 -17.76 17.23
CA TYR A 2 5.48 -17.21 15.87
C TYR A 2 6.89 -17.29 15.29
N ASP A 3 7.01 -17.66 14.01
CA ASP A 3 8.30 -17.76 13.34
C ASP A 3 8.84 -16.38 12.91
N TYR A 4 7.94 -15.43 12.69
CA TYR A 4 8.27 -14.07 12.25
C TYR A 4 7.49 -13.03 13.05
N ALA A 5 8.05 -11.83 13.15
CA ALA A 5 7.39 -10.65 13.66
C ALA A 5 7.52 -9.51 12.63
N SER A 6 6.48 -8.71 12.50
CA SER A 6 6.44 -7.54 11.64
C SER A 6 5.87 -6.34 12.40
N ALA A 7 5.83 -5.19 11.75
CA ALA A 7 5.35 -3.95 12.35
C ALA A 7 4.52 -3.12 11.39
N MET A 8 3.61 -2.36 11.98
CA MET A 8 2.85 -1.31 11.32
C MET A 8 2.95 -0.01 12.11
N VAL A 9 3.05 1.11 11.41
CA VAL A 9 3.00 2.46 11.97
C VAL A 9 1.83 3.19 11.35
N SER A 10 1.03 3.89 12.16
CA SER A 10 -0.18 4.59 11.72
C SER A 10 -0.25 5.99 12.34
N THR A 11 -0.85 6.93 11.59
CA THR A 11 -1.23 8.25 12.10
C THR A 11 -2.68 8.28 12.62
N GLU A 12 -3.36 7.17 12.70
CA GLU A 12 -4.73 7.03 13.19
C GLU A 12 -4.94 7.77 14.52
N GLY A 13 -6.00 8.59 14.59
CA GLY A 13 -6.33 9.39 15.75
C GLY A 13 -5.36 10.53 16.05
N LYS A 14 -4.39 10.80 15.17
CA LYS A 14 -3.38 11.87 15.33
C LYS A 14 -3.34 12.82 14.15
N PHE A 15 -3.37 12.28 12.93
CA PHE A 15 -3.35 13.05 11.70
C PHE A 15 -4.16 12.32 10.62
N GLU A 16 -5.12 13.02 10.05
CA GLU A 16 -5.97 12.57 8.95
C GLU A 16 -6.21 13.76 8.03
N GLN A 17 -6.19 13.52 6.73
CA GLN A 17 -6.43 14.59 5.76
C GLN A 17 -7.10 14.00 4.51
N ALA A 18 -8.01 14.77 3.90
CA ALA A 18 -8.50 14.55 2.55
C ALA A 18 -7.70 15.39 1.58
N PHE A 19 -7.44 14.84 0.41
CA PHE A 19 -6.69 15.47 -0.67
C PHE A 19 -5.24 15.83 -0.32
N GLY A 20 -4.48 16.22 -1.33
CA GLY A 20 -3.09 16.63 -1.18
C GLY A 20 -2.10 15.66 -1.82
N ARG A 21 -0.83 15.88 -1.50
CA ARG A 21 0.29 15.07 -1.97
C ARG A 21 0.87 14.28 -0.81
N TYR A 22 0.83 12.96 -0.93
CA TYR A 22 1.39 12.01 0.04
C TYR A 22 2.61 11.36 -0.58
N GLU A 23 3.73 11.41 0.10
CA GLU A 23 4.98 10.90 -0.45
C GLU A 23 5.80 10.20 0.64
N VAL A 24 6.37 9.04 0.31
CA VAL A 24 7.35 8.33 1.13
C VAL A 24 8.64 8.13 0.38
N ARG A 25 9.77 8.31 1.06
CA ARG A 25 11.07 7.83 0.58
C ARG A 25 11.46 6.59 1.36
N ALA A 26 11.57 5.48 0.66
CA ALA A 26 11.79 4.19 1.29
C ALA A 26 12.75 3.29 0.51
N LYS A 27 13.28 2.31 1.23
CA LYS A 27 14.10 1.23 0.67
C LYS A 27 13.43 -0.09 1.02
N LEU A 28 13.14 -0.86 0.00
CA LEU A 28 12.41 -2.12 0.13
C LEU A 28 13.30 -3.25 0.66
N PRO A 29 12.74 -4.19 1.41
CA PRO A 29 13.43 -5.42 1.79
C PRO A 29 13.75 -6.27 0.56
N LYS A 30 14.75 -7.13 0.69
CA LYS A 30 15.22 -8.01 -0.39
C LYS A 30 14.81 -9.47 -0.19
N ALA A 31 14.45 -9.83 1.05
CA ALA A 31 14.03 -11.19 1.35
C ALA A 31 12.68 -11.50 0.71
N PRO A 32 12.48 -12.71 0.17
CA PRO A 32 11.15 -13.15 -0.25
C PRO A 32 10.21 -13.27 0.94
N GLY A 33 8.91 -13.26 0.67
CA GLY A 33 7.87 -13.36 1.69
C GLY A 33 7.44 -12.02 2.29
N TRP A 34 8.12 -10.92 1.97
CA TRP A 34 7.72 -9.61 2.42
C TRP A 34 6.56 -9.04 1.60
N TRP A 35 5.63 -8.42 2.31
CA TRP A 35 4.64 -7.49 1.79
C TRP A 35 4.85 -6.14 2.46
N SER A 36 5.40 -5.19 1.73
CA SER A 36 5.63 -3.82 2.22
C SER A 36 4.62 -2.89 1.61
N ALA A 37 3.99 -2.02 2.42
CA ALA A 37 2.98 -1.09 1.96
C ALA A 37 3.14 0.32 2.57
N PHE A 38 2.80 1.32 1.74
CA PHE A 38 2.52 2.70 2.11
C PHE A 38 1.14 3.03 1.59
N TRP A 39 0.21 3.31 2.50
CA TRP A 39 -1.21 3.35 2.19
C TRP A 39 -1.99 4.30 3.08
N LEU A 40 -3.20 4.64 2.66
CA LEU A 40 -4.13 5.50 3.39
C LEU A 40 -5.38 4.69 3.73
N PHE A 41 -5.98 4.98 4.87
CA PHE A 41 -7.12 4.23 5.37
C PHE A 41 -8.10 5.10 6.15
N SER A 42 -9.36 4.69 6.19
CA SER A 42 -10.41 5.17 7.10
C SER A 42 -11.34 4.02 7.44
N ASN A 43 -11.90 4.01 8.64
CA ASN A 43 -12.91 3.01 9.01
C ASN A 43 -14.18 3.08 8.15
N THR A 44 -14.43 4.21 7.49
CA THR A 44 -15.54 4.39 6.56
C THR A 44 -15.42 3.56 5.29
N VAL A 45 -14.26 2.98 5.01
CA VAL A 45 -14.10 1.98 3.93
C VAL A 45 -15.07 0.80 4.07
N HIS A 46 -15.53 0.52 5.30
CA HIS A 46 -16.47 -0.56 5.59
C HIS A 46 -17.94 -0.22 5.28
N ASN A 47 -18.27 1.03 4.98
CA ASN A 47 -19.59 1.40 4.52
C ASN A 47 -19.83 0.79 3.13
N VAL A 48 -21.04 0.31 2.89
CA VAL A 48 -21.42 -0.32 1.62
C VAL A 48 -22.52 0.54 0.99
N ASP A 49 -22.12 1.41 0.07
CA ASP A 49 -23.03 2.32 -0.63
C ASP A 49 -22.86 2.32 -2.16
N GLY A 50 -21.95 1.47 -2.67
CA GLY A 50 -21.62 1.36 -4.09
C GLY A 50 -20.58 2.37 -4.54
N SER A 51 -19.92 3.08 -3.58
CA SER A 51 -18.88 4.04 -3.90
C SER A 51 -17.78 4.11 -2.82
N GLY A 52 -16.59 4.57 -3.20
CA GLY A 52 -15.53 4.90 -2.26
C GLY A 52 -15.51 6.37 -1.84
N ARG A 53 -16.59 7.13 -2.12
CA ARG A 53 -16.61 8.57 -1.82
C ARG A 53 -16.62 8.87 -0.33
N ASP A 54 -17.21 8.03 0.45
CA ASP A 54 -17.30 8.11 1.91
C ASP A 54 -16.06 7.51 2.60
N GLY A 55 -15.25 6.75 1.89
CA GLY A 55 -13.99 6.17 2.37
C GLY A 55 -13.45 5.10 1.44
N THR A 56 -12.15 5.18 1.18
CA THR A 56 -11.42 4.23 0.33
C THR A 56 -10.10 3.89 1.03
N GLU A 57 -9.71 2.62 1.04
CA GLU A 57 -8.30 2.26 1.24
C GLU A 57 -7.55 2.61 -0.03
N VAL A 58 -6.47 3.36 0.10
CA VAL A 58 -5.65 3.81 -1.03
C VAL A 58 -4.23 3.29 -0.85
N ASP A 59 -3.88 2.26 -1.57
CA ASP A 59 -2.54 1.69 -1.54
C ASP A 59 -1.64 2.46 -2.51
N ILE A 60 -0.88 3.40 -1.93
CA ILE A 60 0.05 4.24 -2.71
C ILE A 60 1.19 3.40 -3.25
N MET A 61 1.63 2.43 -2.48
CA MET A 61 2.66 1.48 -2.87
C MET A 61 2.48 0.17 -2.12
N GLU A 62 2.40 -0.90 -2.86
CA GLU A 62 2.55 -2.25 -2.35
C GLU A 62 3.61 -3.01 -3.15
N THR A 63 4.42 -3.78 -2.45
CA THR A 63 5.40 -4.67 -3.09
C THR A 63 5.36 -6.03 -2.44
N PHE A 64 5.25 -7.06 -3.26
CA PHE A 64 5.10 -8.44 -2.82
C PHE A 64 6.36 -9.24 -3.12
N GLY A 65 6.87 -9.93 -2.11
CA GLY A 65 8.02 -10.79 -2.24
C GLY A 65 9.25 -10.05 -2.79
N TRP A 66 9.85 -10.60 -3.81
CA TRP A 66 11.08 -10.12 -4.44
C TRP A 66 10.90 -9.67 -5.90
N THR A 67 9.66 -9.41 -6.29
CA THR A 67 9.36 -8.94 -7.64
C THR A 67 9.76 -7.49 -7.83
N ASP A 68 10.05 -7.09 -9.06
CA ASP A 68 10.26 -5.69 -9.44
C ASP A 68 8.93 -4.98 -9.81
N LYS A 69 7.81 -5.43 -9.21
CA LYS A 69 6.50 -4.80 -9.38
C LYS A 69 6.20 -3.85 -8.22
N VAL A 70 5.65 -2.71 -8.55
CA VAL A 70 4.95 -1.82 -7.62
C VAL A 70 3.47 -1.86 -7.98
N ASN A 71 2.65 -2.22 -7.01
CA ASN A 71 1.20 -2.21 -7.14
C ASN A 71 0.64 -0.97 -6.49
N HIS A 72 -0.42 -0.44 -7.10
CA HIS A 72 -1.30 0.57 -6.57
C HIS A 72 -2.69 -0.03 -6.51
N ALA A 73 -3.42 0.17 -5.42
CA ALA A 73 -4.77 -0.36 -5.29
C ALA A 73 -5.71 0.65 -4.64
N LEU A 74 -6.98 0.47 -4.91
CA LEU A 74 -8.09 1.14 -4.25
C LEU A 74 -9.07 0.06 -3.81
N HIS A 75 -9.55 0.13 -2.56
CA HIS A 75 -10.56 -0.78 -2.04
C HIS A 75 -11.67 0.02 -1.36
N TRP A 76 -12.93 -0.32 -1.65
CA TRP A 76 -14.12 0.30 -1.06
C TRP A 76 -15.25 -0.71 -0.90
N ASP A 77 -16.34 -0.31 -0.22
CA ASP A 77 -17.48 -1.17 0.14
C ASP A 77 -17.07 -2.37 1.01
N GLY A 78 -16.14 -2.14 1.94
CA GLY A 78 -15.66 -3.16 2.87
C GLY A 78 -14.79 -4.23 2.23
N TYR A 79 -14.69 -5.40 2.90
CA TYR A 79 -13.89 -6.54 2.44
C TYR A 79 -14.72 -7.84 2.38
N GLY A 80 -16.04 -7.72 2.45
CA GLY A 80 -16.97 -8.83 2.34
C GLY A 80 -17.50 -9.03 0.91
N GLU A 81 -18.71 -9.51 0.79
CA GLU A 81 -19.33 -9.81 -0.52
C GLU A 81 -19.51 -8.58 -1.42
N ALA A 82 -19.67 -7.39 -0.82
CA ALA A 82 -19.84 -6.14 -1.55
C ALA A 82 -18.52 -5.51 -1.98
N HIS A 83 -17.39 -6.06 -1.53
CA HIS A 83 -16.05 -5.52 -1.78
C HIS A 83 -15.81 -5.16 -3.25
N GLN A 84 -15.43 -3.93 -3.48
CA GLN A 84 -15.01 -3.42 -4.76
C GLN A 84 -13.54 -3.00 -4.73
N TRP A 85 -12.86 -3.10 -5.86
CA TRP A 85 -11.46 -2.72 -5.95
C TRP A 85 -11.06 -2.30 -7.36
N SER A 86 -9.96 -1.59 -7.44
CA SER A 86 -9.27 -1.29 -8.70
C SER A 86 -7.77 -1.34 -8.43
N VAL A 87 -7.03 -2.03 -9.28
CA VAL A 87 -5.59 -2.23 -9.09
C VAL A 87 -4.82 -1.95 -10.37
N PHE A 88 -3.60 -1.49 -10.22
CA PHE A 88 -2.64 -1.33 -11.30
C PHE A 88 -1.24 -1.73 -10.83
N ALA A 89 -0.56 -2.55 -11.62
CA ALA A 89 0.81 -2.96 -11.35
C ALA A 89 1.77 -2.45 -12.42
N SER A 90 2.82 -1.76 -12.01
CA SER A 90 3.89 -1.32 -12.90
C SER A 90 5.18 -2.09 -12.66
N MET A 91 5.84 -2.49 -13.74
CA MET A 91 7.19 -3.06 -13.67
C MET A 91 8.20 -1.93 -13.46
N ARG A 92 9.05 -2.07 -12.43
CA ARG A 92 10.09 -1.10 -12.06
C ARG A 92 11.41 -1.83 -11.82
N PRO A 93 12.13 -2.24 -12.87
CA PRO A 93 13.38 -2.96 -12.75
C PRO A 93 14.35 -2.23 -11.82
N GLY A 94 14.83 -2.93 -10.81
CA GLY A 94 15.75 -2.38 -9.82
C GLY A 94 15.11 -1.68 -8.63
N ILE A 95 13.78 -1.66 -8.51
CA ILE A 95 13.04 -1.02 -7.40
C ILE A 95 13.48 -1.49 -6.00
N ARG A 96 14.11 -2.64 -5.90
CA ARG A 96 14.67 -3.17 -4.63
C ARG A 96 16.11 -2.73 -4.37
N ARG A 97 16.66 -1.84 -5.21
CA ARG A 97 18.04 -1.37 -5.10
C ARG A 97 18.06 0.10 -4.70
N GLY A 98 18.33 0.36 -3.41
CA GLY A 98 18.47 1.73 -2.93
C GLY A 98 17.18 2.39 -2.50
N TRP A 99 17.16 3.69 -2.59
CA TRP A 99 16.08 4.55 -2.15
C TRP A 99 15.19 4.94 -3.32
N HIS A 100 13.89 4.84 -3.12
CA HIS A 100 12.88 5.25 -4.10
C HIS A 100 11.83 6.12 -3.43
N THR A 101 11.15 6.94 -4.22
CA THR A 101 10.00 7.74 -3.78
C THR A 101 8.71 7.16 -4.37
N TYR A 102 7.70 7.07 -3.52
CA TYR A 102 6.35 6.63 -3.90
C TYR A 102 5.38 7.73 -3.53
N THR A 103 4.60 8.19 -4.49
CA THR A 103 3.79 9.39 -4.33
C THR A 103 2.37 9.16 -4.80
N LEU A 104 1.43 9.73 -4.06
CA LEU A 104 0.05 9.97 -4.46
C LEU A 104 -0.21 11.48 -4.54
N GLU A 105 -0.77 11.95 -5.63
CA GLU A 105 -1.51 13.21 -5.68
C GLU A 105 -3.00 12.88 -5.71
N TRP A 106 -3.68 13.26 -4.64
CA TRP A 106 -5.10 13.03 -4.45
C TRP A 106 -5.87 14.34 -4.62
N PHE A 107 -6.63 14.42 -5.71
CA PHE A 107 -7.53 15.52 -6.03
C PHE A 107 -8.98 15.15 -5.75
N PRO A 108 -9.93 16.10 -5.68
CA PRO A 108 -11.34 15.78 -5.48
C PRO A 108 -11.96 14.87 -6.57
N ASP A 109 -11.35 14.82 -7.76
CA ASP A 109 -11.86 14.13 -8.95
C ASP A 109 -11.00 12.96 -9.43
N LYS A 110 -9.78 12.79 -8.87
CA LYS A 110 -8.85 11.76 -9.32
C LYS A 110 -7.74 11.47 -8.33
N TYR A 111 -7.14 10.31 -8.49
CA TYR A 111 -5.85 9.92 -7.92
C TYR A 111 -4.80 9.85 -9.02
N ILE A 112 -3.57 10.29 -8.72
CA ILE A 112 -2.41 10.14 -9.62
C ILE A 112 -1.27 9.58 -8.78
N PHE A 113 -0.75 8.43 -9.21
CA PHE A 113 0.33 7.71 -8.54
C PHE A 113 1.64 7.88 -9.29
N TYR A 114 2.74 7.96 -8.55
CA TYR A 114 4.07 8.11 -9.11
C TYR A 114 5.07 7.19 -8.41
N VAL A 115 6.06 6.73 -9.15
CA VAL A 115 7.28 6.10 -8.64
C VAL A 115 8.46 6.88 -9.17
N ASP A 116 9.33 7.38 -8.28
CA ASP A 116 10.50 8.21 -8.63
C ASP A 116 10.14 9.39 -9.53
N GLY A 117 9.02 10.05 -9.25
CA GLY A 117 8.52 11.20 -10.00
C GLY A 117 7.91 10.86 -11.37
N GLN A 118 7.89 9.61 -11.78
CA GLN A 118 7.24 9.17 -13.02
C GLN A 118 5.81 8.71 -12.73
N GLU A 119 4.83 9.29 -13.43
CA GLU A 119 3.43 8.85 -13.33
C GLU A 119 3.32 7.37 -13.71
N THR A 120 2.66 6.59 -12.84
CA THR A 120 2.44 5.16 -13.03
C THR A 120 0.99 4.85 -13.29
N TRP A 121 0.08 5.54 -12.59
CA TRP A 121 -1.35 5.30 -12.71
C TRP A 121 -2.14 6.58 -12.43
N ARG A 122 -3.23 6.75 -13.17
CA ARG A 122 -4.22 7.81 -12.97
C ARG A 122 -5.61 7.18 -13.01
N THR A 123 -6.44 7.47 -12.02
CA THR A 123 -7.76 6.86 -11.93
C THR A 123 -8.73 7.71 -11.12
N SER A 124 -10.03 7.46 -11.32
CA SER A 124 -11.13 7.93 -10.49
C SER A 124 -12.04 6.77 -10.06
N ALA A 125 -11.53 5.53 -10.10
CA ALA A 125 -12.27 4.35 -9.72
C ALA A 125 -12.84 4.49 -8.30
N GLY A 126 -14.03 3.94 -8.07
CA GLY A 126 -14.77 4.06 -6.81
C GLY A 126 -15.35 5.45 -6.54
N GLY A 127 -15.13 6.45 -7.41
CA GLY A 127 -15.67 7.80 -7.23
C GLY A 127 -14.85 8.72 -6.33
N VAL A 128 -13.60 8.43 -6.10
CA VAL A 128 -12.60 9.21 -5.33
C VAL A 128 -13.07 9.60 -3.91
N SER A 129 -12.41 9.14 -2.89
CA SER A 129 -12.74 9.45 -1.50
C SER A 129 -12.77 10.97 -1.24
N GLN A 130 -13.78 11.40 -0.52
CA GLN A 130 -13.94 12.77 0.00
C GLN A 130 -13.73 12.80 1.52
N ALA A 131 -13.58 11.63 2.14
CA ALA A 131 -13.34 11.51 3.58
C ALA A 131 -11.86 11.65 3.91
N PRO A 132 -11.50 12.24 5.07
CA PRO A 132 -10.13 12.21 5.56
C PRO A 132 -9.63 10.77 5.75
N LEU A 133 -8.39 10.52 5.38
CA LEU A 133 -7.71 9.25 5.56
C LEU A 133 -6.44 9.45 6.39
N TRP A 134 -6.11 8.45 7.21
CA TRP A 134 -4.82 8.42 7.92
C TRP A 134 -3.78 7.61 7.16
N VAL A 135 -2.53 7.91 7.42
CA VAL A 135 -1.37 7.28 6.78
C VAL A 135 -0.99 6.00 7.52
N LYS A 136 -0.67 4.96 6.78
CA LYS A 136 -0.12 3.70 7.30
C LYS A 136 1.13 3.28 6.53
N LEU A 137 2.07 2.71 7.27
CA LEU A 137 3.24 2.01 6.76
C LEU A 137 3.23 0.62 7.40
N SER A 138 3.22 -0.40 6.59
CA SER A 138 3.25 -1.78 7.08
C SER A 138 4.29 -2.64 6.38
N GLY A 139 4.83 -3.58 7.14
CA GLY A 139 5.58 -4.69 6.61
C GLY A 139 4.93 -5.96 7.11
N GLU A 140 4.54 -6.85 6.23
CA GLU A 140 3.99 -8.16 6.56
C GLU A 140 4.88 -9.25 6.01
N ILE A 141 4.87 -10.41 6.67
CA ILE A 141 5.60 -11.59 6.22
C ILE A 141 4.57 -12.67 5.90
N ASP A 142 4.58 -13.12 4.67
CA ASP A 142 3.75 -14.24 4.26
C ASP A 142 4.30 -15.54 4.86
N THR A 143 3.72 -15.94 5.98
CA THR A 143 4.10 -17.19 6.68
C THR A 143 3.21 -18.35 6.29
N THR A 144 2.22 -18.09 5.44
CA THR A 144 1.19 -19.07 5.19
C THR A 144 1.61 -20.05 4.10
N ASP A 145 1.35 -21.32 4.35
CA ASP A 145 1.30 -22.35 3.32
C ASP A 145 0.06 -22.14 2.42
N GLY A 146 -0.21 -20.88 2.04
CA GLY A 146 -1.33 -20.47 1.20
C GLY A 146 -2.61 -20.07 1.91
N ALA A 147 -2.65 -20.02 3.27
CA ALA A 147 -3.89 -19.71 4.00
C ALA A 147 -4.34 -18.25 3.87
N ALA A 148 -3.41 -17.31 3.68
CA ALA A 148 -3.73 -15.90 3.43
C ALA A 148 -3.84 -15.56 1.95
N ASN A 149 -3.70 -16.54 1.05
CA ASN A 149 -3.73 -16.33 -0.42
C ASN A 149 -2.77 -15.25 -0.94
N ILE A 150 -1.71 -14.93 -0.19
CA ILE A 150 -0.67 -14.02 -0.67
C ILE A 150 0.35 -14.81 -1.51
N TRP A 151 -0.17 -15.58 -2.43
CA TRP A 151 0.60 -16.45 -3.32
C TRP A 151 1.66 -15.70 -4.15
N TRP A 152 1.54 -14.38 -4.23
CA TRP A 152 2.47 -13.52 -4.96
C TRP A 152 3.68 -13.04 -4.12
N ALA A 153 3.64 -13.18 -2.77
CA ALA A 153 4.73 -12.70 -1.91
C ALA A 153 5.92 -13.67 -1.86
N ASN A 154 5.76 -14.87 -2.35
CA ASN A 154 6.68 -16.00 -2.25
C ASN A 154 6.93 -16.45 -0.78
N LYS A 155 7.25 -17.70 -0.60
CA LYS A 155 7.55 -18.25 0.72
C LYS A 155 8.80 -17.59 1.30
N PRO A 156 8.78 -17.15 2.59
CA PRO A 156 9.96 -16.57 3.21
C PRO A 156 11.12 -17.59 3.27
N ASP A 157 12.33 -17.10 3.07
CA ASP A 157 13.55 -17.88 3.30
C ASP A 157 14.14 -17.45 4.65
N PRO A 158 14.08 -18.28 5.70
CA PRO A 158 14.54 -17.92 7.05
C PRO A 158 15.99 -17.45 7.10
N ARG A 159 16.84 -17.89 6.15
CA ARG A 159 18.26 -17.52 6.07
C ARG A 159 18.47 -16.06 5.65
N LYS A 160 17.43 -15.41 5.13
CA LYS A 160 17.45 -14.02 4.67
C LYS A 160 16.85 -13.03 5.67
N PHE A 161 16.46 -13.51 6.84
CA PHE A 161 15.96 -12.68 7.93
C PHE A 161 16.99 -12.57 9.06
N PRO A 162 16.98 -11.45 9.82
CA PRO A 162 16.07 -10.29 9.67
C PRO A 162 16.38 -9.45 8.43
N ASP A 163 15.34 -8.88 7.82
CA ASP A 163 15.44 -7.90 6.75
C ASP A 163 14.62 -6.66 7.12
N LYS A 164 14.66 -5.58 6.32
CA LYS A 164 14.10 -4.29 6.71
C LYS A 164 13.39 -3.62 5.55
N PHE A 165 12.18 -3.16 5.82
CA PHE A 165 11.56 -2.06 5.10
C PHE A 165 12.02 -0.76 5.79
N VAL A 166 12.83 0.04 5.12
CA VAL A 166 13.46 1.24 5.72
C VAL A 166 12.81 2.48 5.15
N VAL A 167 12.29 3.33 6.02
CA VAL A 167 11.67 4.61 5.65
C VAL A 167 12.57 5.74 6.10
N ASP A 168 12.89 6.66 5.20
CA ASP A 168 13.67 7.87 5.47
C ASP A 168 12.76 8.99 5.97
N TRP A 169 11.70 9.27 5.23
CA TRP A 169 10.70 10.26 5.57
C TRP A 169 9.35 9.96 4.91
N VAL A 170 8.29 10.52 5.51
CA VAL A 170 6.96 10.69 4.93
C VAL A 170 6.64 12.17 4.89
N ARG A 171 6.01 12.65 3.83
CA ARG A 171 5.53 14.02 3.65
C ARG A 171 4.08 14.02 3.21
N VAL A 172 3.32 14.96 3.74
CA VAL A 172 1.93 15.24 3.36
C VAL A 172 1.79 16.74 3.13
#